data_947d27e69719ebdfb4667a77fc32a21e
#
_entry.id   947d27e69719ebdfb4667a77fc32a21e
#
_cell.length_a   1.000
_cell.length_b   1.000
_cell.length_c   1.000
_cell.angle_alpha   90.00
_cell.angle_beta   90.00
_cell.angle_gamma   90.00
#
_symmetry.space_group_name_H-M   'P 1'
#
loop_
_entity.id
_entity.type
_entity.pdbx_description
1 polymer ?
#
loop_
_entity_poly.entity_id
_entity_poly.type
_entity_poly.pdbx_seq_one_letter_code
_entity_poly.pdbx_strand_id
1 'polypeptide(L)'
;SAGQSNTIDSKSLTGDGKVTSNQDLSISLITDYANTGELTADGKLTLNTTGNINNTSKISAGSDLNVSAQNIDNAANAEINGNTTSIHANDTLTNRGLIDGGDTVVTAGNTINNIGTGRIYGNNLSVGTTILNNIDETINGVNKAATIAAREDLDIGAQTINNIEHSSLISLGDMRIGGALGSVSGTNNIAVGKAAVINNNSATIESTGD
;
A
#
# COMPACT_ATOMS: atom_id res chain seq x y z
N SER A 1 -19.48 16.58 -23.33
CA SER A 1 -19.00 15.31 -23.89
C SER A 1 -18.52 14.47 -22.74
N ALA A 2 -19.04 13.26 -22.59
CA ALA A 2 -18.44 12.31 -21.66
C ALA A 2 -16.98 12.12 -22.08
N GLY A 3 -16.02 12.38 -21.20
CA GLY A 3 -14.62 12.13 -21.44
C GLY A 3 -14.43 10.65 -21.76
N GLN A 4 -13.41 10.33 -22.51
CA GLN A 4 -13.09 8.94 -22.85
C GLN A 4 -12.03 8.41 -21.89
N SER A 5 -12.18 7.14 -21.47
CA SER A 5 -11.17 6.43 -20.72
C SER A 5 -9.93 6.19 -21.57
N ASN A 6 -8.75 6.29 -20.97
CA ASN A 6 -7.49 6.02 -21.64
C ASN A 6 -7.01 4.60 -21.32
N THR A 7 -6.52 3.90 -22.35
CA THR A 7 -5.91 2.57 -22.19
C THR A 7 -4.54 2.56 -22.83
N ILE A 8 -3.55 2.08 -22.09
CA ILE A 8 -2.19 1.83 -22.54
C ILE A 8 -1.92 0.35 -22.34
N ASP A 9 -1.78 -0.39 -23.44
CA ASP A 9 -1.38 -1.79 -23.43
C ASP A 9 -0.07 -1.89 -24.22
N SER A 10 1.02 -2.13 -23.52
CA SER A 10 2.35 -2.06 -24.09
C SER A 10 3.32 -3.00 -23.38
N LYS A 11 4.42 -3.33 -24.05
CA LYS A 11 5.50 -4.05 -23.38
C LYS A 11 6.14 -3.21 -22.27
N SER A 12 6.35 -1.93 -22.51
CA SER A 12 6.98 -1.00 -21.57
C SER A 12 6.42 0.41 -21.72
N LEU A 13 6.48 1.16 -20.64
CA LEU A 13 6.22 2.61 -20.59
C LEU A 13 7.43 3.27 -19.93
N THR A 14 8.02 4.27 -20.57
CA THR A 14 9.23 4.95 -20.07
C THR A 14 9.14 6.46 -20.25
N GLY A 15 9.85 7.20 -19.44
CA GLY A 15 9.92 8.66 -19.44
C GLY A 15 9.49 9.27 -18.10
N ASP A 16 9.74 10.55 -17.95
CA ASP A 16 9.44 11.36 -16.76
C ASP A 16 8.21 12.27 -16.95
N GLY A 17 7.47 12.05 -18.04
CA GLY A 17 6.28 12.82 -18.38
C GLY A 17 5.07 12.46 -17.50
N LYS A 18 4.00 13.24 -17.70
CA LYS A 18 2.72 12.99 -17.04
C LYS A 18 1.82 12.14 -17.93
N VAL A 19 1.17 11.15 -17.34
CA VAL A 19 0.08 10.40 -17.96
C VAL A 19 -1.19 10.70 -17.19
N THR A 20 -2.13 11.38 -17.83
CA THR A 20 -3.35 11.85 -17.18
C THR A 20 -4.60 11.45 -17.95
N SER A 21 -5.69 11.20 -17.23
CA SER A 21 -7.02 10.96 -17.80
C SER A 21 -8.08 11.71 -16.99
N ASN A 22 -9.01 12.37 -17.68
CA ASN A 22 -10.18 13.00 -17.06
C ASN A 22 -11.31 11.98 -16.74
N GLN A 23 -11.07 10.71 -17.03
CA GLN A 23 -11.93 9.57 -16.74
C GLN A 23 -11.03 8.45 -16.21
N ASP A 24 -11.32 7.21 -16.58
CA ASP A 24 -10.50 6.07 -16.18
C ASP A 24 -9.19 6.01 -16.96
N LEU A 25 -8.17 5.48 -16.32
CA LEU A 25 -6.87 5.16 -16.92
C LEU A 25 -6.54 3.70 -16.64
N SER A 26 -6.28 2.95 -17.70
CA SER A 26 -5.84 1.56 -17.58
C SER A 26 -4.48 1.39 -18.26
N ILE A 27 -3.51 0.88 -17.52
CA ILE A 27 -2.16 0.61 -18.01
C ILE A 27 -1.81 -0.85 -17.74
N SER A 28 -1.45 -1.58 -18.80
CA SER A 28 -1.01 -2.96 -18.76
C SER A 28 0.38 -3.08 -19.39
N LEU A 29 1.36 -3.54 -18.61
CA LEU A 29 2.75 -3.66 -19.03
C LEU A 29 3.27 -5.08 -18.79
N ILE A 30 4.38 -5.43 -19.44
CA ILE A 30 5.05 -6.73 -19.30
C ILE A 30 6.39 -6.60 -18.58
N THR A 31 7.03 -5.41 -18.64
CA THR A 31 8.33 -5.16 -18.02
C THR A 31 8.23 -4.23 -16.82
N ASP A 32 9.34 -4.03 -16.14
CA ASP A 32 9.45 -3.07 -15.05
C ASP A 32 8.97 -1.68 -15.47
N TYR A 33 8.33 -0.99 -14.53
CA TYR A 33 7.86 0.38 -14.67
C TYR A 33 8.47 1.29 -13.61
N ALA A 34 9.18 2.31 -14.06
CA ALA A 34 9.69 3.38 -13.21
C ALA A 34 8.80 4.62 -13.37
N ASN A 35 8.00 4.94 -12.35
CA ASN A 35 7.21 6.16 -12.31
C ASN A 35 8.05 7.30 -11.73
N THR A 36 8.60 8.14 -12.60
CA THR A 36 9.36 9.33 -12.25
C THR A 36 8.57 10.62 -12.53
N GLY A 37 7.46 10.51 -13.26
CA GLY A 37 6.48 11.55 -13.53
C GLY A 37 5.20 11.39 -12.71
N GLU A 38 4.09 11.93 -13.20
CA GLU A 38 2.78 11.78 -12.56
C GLU A 38 1.88 10.84 -13.38
N LEU A 39 1.22 9.93 -12.67
CA LEU A 39 0.23 9.03 -13.22
C LEU A 39 -1.10 9.31 -12.52
N THR A 40 -2.06 9.93 -13.20
CA THR A 40 -3.30 10.39 -12.57
C THR A 40 -4.54 10.11 -13.42
N ALA A 41 -5.64 9.75 -12.76
CA ALA A 41 -6.95 9.64 -13.37
C ALA A 41 -7.99 10.34 -12.48
N ASP A 42 -8.93 11.08 -13.07
CA ASP A 42 -10.08 11.64 -12.30
C ASP A 42 -11.07 10.54 -11.91
N GLY A 43 -11.16 9.47 -12.70
CA GLY A 43 -11.92 8.25 -12.42
C GLY A 43 -11.04 7.17 -11.78
N LYS A 44 -11.22 5.95 -12.25
CA LYS A 44 -10.44 4.76 -11.83
C LYS A 44 -9.06 4.74 -12.49
N LEU A 45 -8.04 4.37 -11.73
CA LEU A 45 -6.72 4.04 -12.25
C LEU A 45 -6.40 2.57 -12.01
N THR A 46 -6.03 1.86 -13.07
CA THR A 46 -5.52 0.49 -12.99
C THR A 46 -4.13 0.46 -13.61
N LEU A 47 -3.14 0.05 -12.83
CA LEU A 47 -1.75 -0.14 -13.26
C LEU A 47 -1.32 -1.56 -12.97
N ASN A 48 -1.12 -2.35 -14.01
CA ASN A 48 -0.65 -3.72 -13.90
C ASN A 48 0.64 -3.92 -14.68
N THR A 49 1.59 -4.61 -14.09
CA THR A 49 2.76 -5.12 -14.79
C THR A 49 3.15 -6.50 -14.26
N THR A 50 3.71 -7.36 -15.12
CA THR A 50 4.35 -8.61 -14.68
C THR A 50 5.77 -8.39 -14.16
N GLY A 51 6.36 -7.20 -14.39
CA GLY A 51 7.63 -6.76 -13.82
C GLY A 51 7.46 -6.06 -12.48
N ASN A 52 8.42 -5.22 -12.13
CA ASN A 52 8.43 -4.43 -10.89
C ASN A 52 7.89 -3.02 -11.13
N ILE A 53 7.35 -2.40 -10.08
CA ILE A 53 7.03 -0.98 -10.05
C ILE A 53 7.99 -0.27 -9.08
N ASN A 54 8.68 0.76 -9.58
CA ASN A 54 9.42 1.72 -8.77
C ASN A 54 8.73 3.09 -8.88
N ASN A 55 8.04 3.50 -7.81
CA ASN A 55 7.37 4.79 -7.75
C ASN A 55 8.23 5.80 -7.00
N THR A 56 8.68 6.83 -7.67
CA THR A 56 9.42 7.97 -7.08
C THR A 56 8.63 9.28 -7.15
N SER A 57 7.37 9.22 -7.61
CA SER A 57 6.50 10.37 -7.78
C SER A 57 5.07 10.06 -7.35
N LYS A 58 4.08 10.40 -8.14
CA LYS A 58 2.67 10.25 -7.79
C LYS A 58 1.94 9.26 -8.68
N ILE A 59 1.18 8.36 -8.06
CA ILE A 59 0.16 7.51 -8.69
C ILE A 59 -1.15 7.79 -7.97
N SER A 60 -2.15 8.35 -8.66
CA SER A 60 -3.37 8.82 -8.01
C SER A 60 -4.63 8.58 -8.84
N ALA A 61 -5.70 8.17 -8.18
CA ALA A 61 -7.03 8.06 -8.75
C ALA A 61 -8.05 8.91 -7.98
N GLY A 62 -8.99 9.53 -8.67
CA GLY A 62 -10.11 10.22 -8.04
C GLY A 62 -11.16 9.27 -7.47
N SER A 63 -11.21 8.02 -7.96
CA SER A 63 -12.06 6.95 -7.42
C SER A 63 -11.22 5.75 -7.01
N ASP A 64 -11.30 4.63 -7.72
CA ASP A 64 -10.61 3.40 -7.38
C ASP A 64 -9.20 3.37 -7.95
N LEU A 65 -8.22 3.10 -7.11
CA LEU A 65 -6.86 2.81 -7.51
C LEU A 65 -6.55 1.33 -7.35
N ASN A 66 -6.12 0.69 -8.44
CA ASN A 66 -5.63 -0.68 -8.41
C ASN A 66 -4.20 -0.75 -8.99
N VAL A 67 -3.26 -1.21 -8.19
CA VAL A 67 -1.85 -1.39 -8.58
C VAL A 67 -1.43 -2.83 -8.34
N SER A 68 -0.87 -3.49 -9.37
CA SER A 68 -0.37 -4.86 -9.25
C SER A 68 0.97 -5.03 -9.98
N ALA A 69 1.93 -5.68 -9.32
CA ALA A 69 3.27 -5.94 -9.87
C ALA A 69 3.93 -7.17 -9.22
N GLN A 70 5.10 -7.57 -9.74
CA GLN A 70 5.93 -8.60 -9.08
C GLN A 70 6.47 -8.05 -7.76
N ASN A 71 7.12 -6.89 -7.78
CA ASN A 71 7.52 -6.14 -6.59
C ASN A 71 7.10 -4.68 -6.75
N ILE A 72 6.84 -4.01 -5.62
CA ILE A 72 6.50 -2.59 -5.59
C ILE A 72 7.45 -1.89 -4.62
N ASP A 73 8.13 -0.85 -5.10
CA ASP A 73 8.89 0.08 -4.28
C ASP A 73 8.26 1.48 -4.39
N ASN A 74 7.72 1.98 -3.28
CA ASN A 74 7.20 3.34 -3.13
C ASN A 74 8.22 4.16 -2.35
N ALA A 75 9.03 4.92 -3.07
CA ALA A 75 10.17 5.64 -2.53
C ALA A 75 9.77 6.75 -1.55
N ALA A 76 10.73 7.28 -0.81
CA ALA A 76 10.49 8.42 0.06
C ALA A 76 9.95 9.63 -0.72
N ASN A 77 8.93 10.29 -0.16
CA ASN A 77 8.15 11.38 -0.76
C ASN A 77 7.27 10.99 -1.96
N ALA A 78 7.26 9.75 -2.39
CA ALA A 78 6.33 9.27 -3.40
C ALA A 78 4.94 9.00 -2.80
N GLU A 79 3.91 9.07 -3.64
CA GLU A 79 2.52 8.88 -3.23
C GLU A 79 1.82 7.84 -4.09
N ILE A 80 1.02 7.00 -3.46
CA ILE A 80 0.06 6.10 -4.09
C ILE A 80 -1.27 6.29 -3.38
N ASN A 81 -2.27 6.91 -4.04
CA ASN A 81 -3.54 7.22 -3.39
C ASN A 81 -4.76 7.16 -4.31
N GLY A 82 -5.90 6.83 -3.74
CA GLY A 82 -7.22 6.83 -4.37
C GLY A 82 -8.32 6.96 -3.31
N ASN A 83 -9.58 7.11 -3.72
CA ASN A 83 -10.69 7.00 -2.75
C ASN A 83 -10.77 5.57 -2.19
N THR A 84 -10.72 4.57 -3.07
CA THR A 84 -10.44 3.18 -2.71
C THR A 84 -9.05 2.81 -3.24
N THR A 85 -8.16 2.29 -2.41
CA THR A 85 -6.80 1.95 -2.80
C THR A 85 -6.54 0.46 -2.61
N SER A 86 -6.23 -0.26 -3.68
CA SER A 86 -5.86 -1.66 -3.67
C SER A 86 -4.49 -1.87 -4.29
N ILE A 87 -3.55 -2.38 -3.50
CA ILE A 87 -2.16 -2.62 -3.92
C ILE A 87 -1.83 -4.09 -3.69
N HIS A 88 -1.30 -4.73 -4.73
CA HIS A 88 -0.87 -6.12 -4.66
C HIS A 88 0.54 -6.30 -5.26
N ALA A 89 1.48 -6.75 -4.44
CA ALA A 89 2.77 -7.25 -4.88
C ALA A 89 2.75 -8.79 -4.84
N ASN A 90 3.14 -9.46 -5.93
CA ASN A 90 3.23 -10.92 -5.92
C ASN A 90 4.28 -11.43 -4.93
N ASP A 91 5.33 -10.64 -4.69
CA ASP A 91 6.41 -10.99 -3.77
C ASP A 91 6.58 -9.93 -2.67
N THR A 92 7.21 -8.80 -2.96
CA THR A 92 7.58 -7.82 -1.93
C THR A 92 7.05 -6.43 -2.24
N LEU A 93 6.50 -5.76 -1.21
CA LEU A 93 6.19 -4.34 -1.23
C LEU A 93 7.10 -3.63 -0.24
N THR A 94 7.83 -2.62 -0.71
CA THR A 94 8.62 -1.70 0.13
C THR A 94 8.02 -0.31 0.06
N ASN A 95 7.68 0.28 1.21
CA ASN A 95 7.12 1.62 1.30
C ASN A 95 7.96 2.53 2.20
N ARG A 96 8.45 3.61 1.64
CA ARG A 96 9.04 4.76 2.34
C ARG A 96 8.25 6.05 2.11
N GLY A 97 7.28 6.03 1.20
CA GLY A 97 6.39 7.11 0.84
C GLY A 97 5.03 7.02 1.53
N LEU A 98 4.04 7.62 0.90
CA LEU A 98 2.65 7.57 1.34
C LEU A 98 1.85 6.58 0.49
N ILE A 99 1.12 5.70 1.15
CA ILE A 99 0.00 4.92 0.61
C ILE A 99 -1.23 5.32 1.40
N ASP A 100 -2.28 5.84 0.76
CA ASP A 100 -3.49 6.30 1.45
C ASP A 100 -4.76 6.03 0.61
N GLY A 101 -5.90 6.03 1.29
CA GLY A 101 -7.22 5.93 0.69
C GLY A 101 -8.33 6.01 1.75
N GLY A 102 -9.57 5.92 1.31
CA GLY A 102 -10.70 5.62 2.18
C GLY A 102 -10.64 4.15 2.61
N ASP A 103 -11.10 3.24 1.76
CA ASP A 103 -10.87 1.81 1.95
C ASP A 103 -9.56 1.42 1.31
N THR A 104 -8.58 1.02 2.12
CA THR A 104 -7.23 0.71 1.66
C THR A 104 -6.89 -0.76 1.92
N VAL A 105 -6.48 -1.47 0.88
CA VAL A 105 -6.01 -2.85 0.96
C VAL A 105 -4.59 -2.94 0.40
N VAL A 106 -3.65 -3.38 1.21
CA VAL A 106 -2.24 -3.55 0.82
C VAL A 106 -1.82 -4.98 1.05
N THR A 107 -1.45 -5.69 -0.01
CA THR A 107 -1.05 -7.09 0.08
C THR A 107 0.28 -7.37 -0.59
N ALA A 108 1.02 -8.33 -0.04
CA ALA A 108 2.20 -8.91 -0.67
C ALA A 108 2.27 -10.41 -0.39
N GLY A 109 2.76 -11.19 -1.36
CA GLY A 109 2.88 -12.63 -1.20
C GLY A 109 3.85 -13.04 -0.09
N ASN A 110 5.00 -12.37 0.00
CA ASN A 110 6.04 -12.69 0.99
C ASN A 110 6.21 -11.60 2.05
N THR A 111 6.51 -10.37 1.65
CA THR A 111 6.93 -9.34 2.62
C THR A 111 6.35 -7.97 2.30
N ILE A 112 5.86 -7.30 3.34
CA ILE A 112 5.62 -5.86 3.33
C ILE A 112 6.64 -5.21 4.25
N ASN A 113 7.43 -4.30 3.69
CA ASN A 113 8.38 -3.45 4.40
C ASN A 113 7.86 -2.01 4.41
N ASN A 114 7.28 -1.56 5.52
CA ASN A 114 6.98 -0.17 5.77
C ASN A 114 8.10 0.43 6.60
N ILE A 115 8.93 1.29 6.03
CA ILE A 115 10.23 1.65 6.60
C ILE A 115 10.39 3.16 6.72
N GLY A 116 10.91 3.62 7.83
CA GLY A 116 11.35 4.99 8.02
C GLY A 116 10.24 6.02 7.83
N THR A 117 10.26 6.77 6.74
CA THR A 117 9.22 7.73 6.41
C THR A 117 7.93 7.11 5.88
N GLY A 118 7.87 5.78 5.73
CA GLY A 118 6.73 5.06 5.18
C GLY A 118 5.46 5.25 5.99
N ARG A 119 4.37 5.58 5.28
CA ARG A 119 3.02 5.76 5.84
C ARG A 119 2.05 4.92 5.01
N ILE A 120 1.32 4.04 5.69
CA ILE A 120 0.21 3.29 5.09
C ILE A 120 -1.04 3.67 5.87
N TYR A 121 -1.97 4.36 5.22
CA TYR A 121 -3.17 4.92 5.82
C TYR A 121 -4.44 4.47 5.11
N GLY A 122 -5.56 4.52 5.83
CA GLY A 122 -6.90 4.32 5.32
C GLY A 122 -7.93 4.80 6.32
N ASN A 123 -9.21 4.89 5.93
CA ASN A 123 -10.29 4.89 6.90
C ASN A 123 -10.42 3.45 7.43
N ASN A 124 -10.79 2.52 6.55
CA ASN A 124 -10.62 1.09 6.80
C ASN A 124 -9.36 0.62 6.11
N LEU A 125 -8.46 -0.03 6.86
CA LEU A 125 -7.18 -0.47 6.35
C LEU A 125 -6.98 -1.96 6.57
N SER A 126 -6.68 -2.68 5.49
CA SER A 126 -6.31 -4.10 5.55
C SER A 126 -4.90 -4.31 5.00
N VAL A 127 -4.05 -4.96 5.78
CA VAL A 127 -2.66 -5.27 5.42
C VAL A 127 -2.45 -6.78 5.48
N GLY A 128 -2.09 -7.40 4.34
CA GLY A 128 -1.95 -8.86 4.23
C GLY A 128 -0.62 -9.30 3.63
N THR A 129 0.12 -10.17 4.35
CA THR A 129 1.41 -10.69 3.89
C THR A 129 1.85 -11.89 4.73
N THR A 130 2.98 -12.52 4.39
CA THR A 130 3.62 -13.51 5.27
C THR A 130 4.45 -12.81 6.37
N ILE A 131 5.24 -11.79 6.01
CA ILE A 131 6.07 -11.03 6.96
C ILE A 131 5.77 -9.54 6.81
N LEU A 132 5.31 -8.92 7.89
CA LEU A 132 5.12 -7.48 7.98
C LEU A 132 6.26 -6.87 8.82
N ASN A 133 7.04 -6.00 8.20
CA ASN A 133 8.03 -5.16 8.86
C ASN A 133 7.53 -3.72 8.88
N ASN A 134 7.24 -3.18 10.06
CA ASN A 134 6.95 -1.78 10.30
C ASN A 134 8.07 -1.25 11.20
N ILE A 135 9.09 -0.65 10.59
CA ILE A 135 10.38 -0.40 11.25
C ILE A 135 10.87 1.02 10.99
N ASP A 136 11.66 1.54 11.90
CA ASP A 136 12.36 2.80 11.69
C ASP A 136 13.53 2.68 10.70
N GLU A 137 14.02 3.82 10.28
CA GLU A 137 15.22 3.94 9.44
C GLU A 137 15.99 5.21 9.85
N THR A 138 17.29 5.09 10.02
CA THR A 138 18.14 6.26 10.27
C THR A 138 18.56 6.89 8.94
N ILE A 139 18.07 8.09 8.67
CA ILE A 139 18.40 8.86 7.46
C ILE A 139 19.16 10.12 7.89
N ASN A 140 20.40 10.26 7.43
CA ASN A 140 21.29 11.39 7.77
C ASN A 140 21.41 11.62 9.29
N GLY A 141 21.51 10.55 10.08
CA GLY A 141 21.61 10.62 11.54
C GLY A 141 20.29 10.94 12.27
N VAL A 142 19.17 10.98 11.58
CA VAL A 142 17.83 11.21 12.16
C VAL A 142 16.99 9.95 12.00
N ASN A 143 16.50 9.41 13.13
CA ASN A 143 15.57 8.28 13.09
C ASN A 143 14.21 8.73 12.57
N LYS A 144 13.68 7.97 11.63
CA LYS A 144 12.34 8.11 11.06
C LYS A 144 11.58 6.83 11.33
N ALA A 145 10.43 6.93 11.96
CA ALA A 145 9.61 5.80 12.34
C ALA A 145 8.44 5.60 11.38
N ALA A 146 8.26 4.37 10.92
CA ALA A 146 7.16 4.02 10.03
C ALA A 146 5.82 3.97 10.76
N THR A 147 4.73 4.22 10.05
CA THR A 147 3.38 4.18 10.61
C THR A 147 2.43 3.43 9.68
N ILE A 148 1.62 2.56 10.27
CA ILE A 148 0.44 1.95 9.65
C ILE A 148 -0.75 2.37 10.51
N ALA A 149 -1.71 3.11 9.95
CA ALA A 149 -2.81 3.64 10.75
C ALA A 149 -4.14 3.69 10.00
N ALA A 150 -5.20 3.29 10.68
CA ALA A 150 -6.59 3.43 10.23
C ALA A 150 -7.32 4.50 11.03
N ARG A 151 -8.15 5.30 10.33
CA ARG A 151 -9.06 6.28 10.95
C ARG A 151 -10.30 5.61 11.53
N GLU A 152 -10.60 4.40 11.07
CA GLU A 152 -11.64 3.50 11.54
C GLU A 152 -10.99 2.15 11.89
N ASP A 153 -11.25 1.09 11.14
CA ASP A 153 -10.80 -0.27 11.46
C ASP A 153 -9.46 -0.63 10.80
N LEU A 154 -8.60 -1.34 11.55
CA LEU A 154 -7.33 -1.90 11.07
C LEU A 154 -7.33 -3.42 11.15
N ASP A 155 -7.20 -4.07 10.01
CA ASP A 155 -7.02 -5.51 9.89
C ASP A 155 -5.61 -5.87 9.41
N ILE A 156 -4.85 -6.60 10.20
CA ILE A 156 -3.50 -7.07 9.85
C ILE A 156 -3.50 -8.60 9.80
N GLY A 157 -3.29 -9.17 8.63
CA GLY A 157 -3.14 -10.60 8.41
C GLY A 157 -1.70 -10.94 8.03
N ALA A 158 -0.87 -11.37 9.00
CA ALA A 158 0.52 -11.75 8.75
C ALA A 158 0.98 -12.85 9.72
N GLN A 159 1.84 -13.78 9.23
CA GLN A 159 2.43 -14.81 10.08
C GLN A 159 3.45 -14.23 11.06
N THR A 160 4.27 -13.29 10.60
CA THR A 160 5.24 -12.58 11.43
C THR A 160 5.02 -11.07 11.30
N ILE A 161 4.92 -10.40 12.43
CA ILE A 161 4.77 -8.95 12.51
C ILE A 161 5.94 -8.40 13.35
N ASN A 162 6.74 -7.56 12.73
CA ASN A 162 7.82 -6.82 13.36
C ASN A 162 7.44 -5.34 13.40
N ASN A 163 7.00 -4.87 14.55
CA ASN A 163 6.78 -3.45 14.82
C ASN A 163 7.89 -2.98 15.76
N ILE A 164 8.85 -2.24 15.24
CA ILE A 164 10.16 -2.07 15.91
C ILE A 164 10.58 -0.60 15.87
N GLU A 165 11.24 -0.18 16.95
CA GLU A 165 11.92 1.12 17.09
C GLU A 165 11.03 2.31 16.71
N HIS A 166 10.23 2.78 17.65
CA HIS A 166 9.34 3.95 17.53
C HIS A 166 8.22 3.85 16.48
N SER A 167 8.15 2.76 15.72
CA SER A 167 7.12 2.55 14.70
C SER A 167 5.76 2.29 15.34
N SER A 168 4.68 2.56 14.58
CA SER A 168 3.34 2.52 15.14
C SER A 168 2.37 1.76 14.26
N LEU A 169 1.54 0.91 14.90
CA LEU A 169 0.31 0.33 14.37
C LEU A 169 -0.84 0.95 15.14
N ILE A 170 -1.71 1.70 14.49
CA ILE A 170 -2.74 2.51 15.15
C ILE A 170 -4.10 2.29 14.48
N SER A 171 -5.15 2.13 15.27
CA SER A 171 -6.54 2.18 14.83
C SER A 171 -7.33 3.14 15.72
N LEU A 172 -8.17 3.99 15.12
CA LEU A 172 -9.11 4.81 15.89
C LEU A 172 -10.44 4.07 16.11
N GLY A 173 -10.72 3.01 15.36
CA GLY A 173 -11.77 2.03 15.60
C GLY A 173 -11.18 0.71 16.09
N ASP A 174 -11.73 -0.41 15.63
CA ASP A 174 -11.26 -1.75 15.99
C ASP A 174 -9.91 -2.08 15.36
N MET A 175 -9.10 -2.86 16.06
CA MET A 175 -7.89 -3.48 15.52
C MET A 175 -7.97 -4.99 15.61
N ARG A 176 -7.80 -5.67 14.48
CA ARG A 176 -7.72 -7.13 14.41
C ARG A 176 -6.38 -7.56 13.83
N ILE A 177 -5.69 -8.42 14.55
CA ILE A 177 -4.41 -8.99 14.13
C ILE A 177 -4.56 -10.51 14.05
N GLY A 178 -4.29 -11.07 12.88
CA GLY A 178 -4.38 -12.50 12.59
C GLY A 178 -3.22 -13.01 11.73
N GLY A 179 -3.26 -14.30 11.39
CA GLY A 179 -2.23 -14.96 10.59
C GLY A 179 -2.36 -14.74 9.08
N ALA A 180 -3.51 -14.28 8.62
CA ALA A 180 -3.80 -14.00 7.21
C ALA A 180 -4.98 -13.02 7.09
N LEU A 181 -5.16 -12.43 5.92
CA LEU A 181 -6.45 -11.84 5.54
C LEU A 181 -7.37 -12.92 4.95
N GLY A 182 -8.63 -12.87 5.29
CA GLY A 182 -9.66 -13.79 4.82
C GLY A 182 -11.01 -13.11 4.72
N SER A 183 -12.07 -13.92 4.65
CA SER A 183 -13.45 -13.47 4.63
C SER A 183 -14.20 -14.02 5.84
N VAL A 184 -14.95 -13.18 6.53
CA VAL A 184 -15.79 -13.56 7.65
C VAL A 184 -17.20 -13.01 7.41
N SER A 185 -18.21 -13.88 7.39
CA SER A 185 -19.62 -13.50 7.21
C SER A 185 -19.88 -12.57 6.00
N GLY A 186 -19.14 -12.77 4.90
CA GLY A 186 -19.30 -11.98 3.67
C GLY A 186 -18.46 -10.69 3.63
N THR A 187 -17.78 -10.32 4.70
CA THR A 187 -16.82 -9.20 4.70
C THR A 187 -15.43 -9.76 4.35
N ASN A 188 -14.81 -9.19 3.32
CA ASN A 188 -13.48 -9.59 2.83
C ASN A 188 -12.37 -8.79 3.51
N ASN A 189 -11.13 -9.29 3.37
CA ASN A 189 -9.92 -8.65 3.87
C ASN A 189 -9.89 -8.42 5.39
N ILE A 190 -10.56 -9.28 6.15
CA ILE A 190 -10.54 -9.27 7.61
C ILE A 190 -9.40 -10.18 8.10
N ALA A 191 -8.73 -9.77 9.16
CA ALA A 191 -7.70 -10.58 9.81
C ALA A 191 -8.30 -11.86 10.40
N VAL A 192 -7.77 -13.01 10.00
CA VAL A 192 -8.22 -14.34 10.43
C VAL A 192 -7.05 -15.19 10.92
N GLY A 193 -7.38 -16.22 11.71
CA GLY A 193 -6.38 -17.13 12.26
C GLY A 193 -5.52 -16.46 13.33
N LYS A 194 -4.31 -16.96 13.50
CA LYS A 194 -3.34 -16.46 14.49
C LYS A 194 -2.03 -16.15 13.82
N ALA A 195 -1.45 -14.98 14.10
CA ALA A 195 -0.06 -14.71 13.80
C ALA A 195 0.84 -15.67 14.59
N ALA A 196 1.91 -16.16 13.97
CA ALA A 196 2.87 -17.02 14.66
C ALA A 196 3.75 -16.19 15.60
N VAL A 197 4.14 -14.98 15.19
CA VAL A 197 5.01 -14.11 15.97
C VAL A 197 4.58 -12.65 15.82
N ILE A 198 4.50 -11.94 16.94
CA ILE A 198 4.35 -10.48 17.01
C ILE A 198 5.50 -9.95 17.85
N ASN A 199 6.43 -9.25 17.20
CA ASN A 199 7.52 -8.54 17.86
C ASN A 199 7.14 -7.06 17.93
N ASN A 200 6.77 -6.57 19.11
CA ASN A 200 6.54 -5.15 19.37
C ASN A 200 7.64 -4.65 20.29
N ASN A 201 8.73 -4.15 19.71
CA ASN A 201 9.93 -3.79 20.45
C ASN A 201 10.21 -2.30 20.33
N SER A 202 10.14 -1.56 21.44
CA SER A 202 10.27 -0.10 21.51
C SER A 202 9.32 0.62 20.53
N ALA A 203 8.11 0.09 20.32
CA ALA A 203 7.15 0.52 19.32
C ALA A 203 5.71 0.51 19.89
N THR A 204 4.75 1.06 19.15
CA THR A 204 3.37 1.20 19.60
C THR A 204 2.43 0.29 18.81
N ILE A 205 1.53 -0.41 19.52
CA ILE A 205 0.32 -1.02 18.96
C ILE A 205 -0.84 -0.46 19.78
N GLU A 206 -1.74 0.28 19.16
CA GLU A 206 -2.80 1.02 19.85
C GLU A 206 -4.11 0.97 19.06
N SER A 207 -5.20 0.69 19.76
CA SER A 207 -6.57 0.83 19.26
C SER A 207 -7.35 1.67 20.27
N THR A 208 -8.15 2.62 19.75
CA THR A 208 -9.03 3.46 20.57
C THR A 208 -10.50 3.11 20.38
N GLY A 209 -10.83 2.09 19.59
CA GLY A 209 -12.16 1.50 19.48
C GLY A 209 -12.58 0.83 20.81
N ASP A 210 -13.90 0.72 21.00
CA ASP A 210 -14.52 0.09 22.19
C ASP A 210 -14.36 -1.43 22.20
#